data_9ffeb68aad03da18b83ade066646bf70
#
_entry.id   9ffeb68aad03da18b83ade066646bf70
#
_cell.length_a   1.000
_cell.length_b   1.000
_cell.length_c   1.000
_cell.angle_alpha   90.00
_cell.angle_beta   90.00
_cell.angle_gamma   90.00
#
_symmetry.space_group_name_H-M   'P 1'
#
loop_
_entity.id
_entity.type
_entity.pdbx_description
1 polymer ?
#
loop_
_entity_poly.entity_id
_entity_poly.type
_entity_poly.pdbx_seq_one_letter_code
_entity_poly.pdbx_strand_id
1 'polypeptide(L)'
;MSRELVNDFLVVSRYAEPPAEATIIQALAAAGLGAPTYQPADAAASAAPQSRVGTYRLSRLGAPGGGATLRLSVARHARAALAGMGEGAFGQLTRRLGAEDAQTLRTGTLTFDARLKADEEQIAESLRWAMDVLRTLVSLTGGAVVDPAAQTAWGAERLSAMATGSYAAHLSIHNEAWGADSRWLHTHGLQKFGRPELDLADVPVALRAEAEAFLAEVAENLAQGQRLIAGQEIDLDEQGTVIAVSVSPDGEHQAPFARLRLADTPEPGARQGVGAGRLLARTALADARRRLDAGDETGALETIERVLAADSDDCAALALKAHILLERQQPHEALELGELMELRKPLDYRGPLTVGLALLAIGRSREALNALDRAIEREPEAAQAFVARAEAYRLLGDERLAAVDRARAAYLGV
;
A
#
# COMPACT_ATOMS: atom_id res chain seq x y z
N MET A 1 -19.16 24.23 -0.21
CA MET A 1 -18.41 24.60 1.01
C MET A 1 -17.36 23.53 1.20
N SER A 2 -16.09 23.91 1.24
CA SER A 2 -14.97 22.97 1.53
C SER A 2 -15.15 22.43 2.94
N ARG A 3 -14.82 21.15 3.14
CA ARG A 3 -14.90 20.49 4.45
C ARG A 3 -13.68 20.89 5.29
N GLU A 4 -13.89 21.38 6.52
CA GLU A 4 -12.80 21.58 7.49
C GLU A 4 -12.32 20.22 8.02
N LEU A 5 -11.01 19.96 7.94
CA LEU A 5 -10.36 18.81 8.52
C LEU A 5 -9.58 19.22 9.78
N VAL A 6 -9.59 18.34 10.77
CA VAL A 6 -8.89 18.52 12.03
C VAL A 6 -7.90 17.37 12.24
N ASN A 7 -6.64 17.72 12.47
CA ASN A 7 -5.57 16.76 12.71
C ASN A 7 -4.87 17.07 14.01
N ASP A 8 -4.74 16.09 14.87
CA ASP A 8 -4.10 16.19 16.17
C ASP A 8 -2.75 15.45 16.17
N PHE A 9 -1.75 16.06 16.80
CA PHE A 9 -0.42 15.50 17.03
C PHE A 9 -0.01 15.77 18.46
N LEU A 10 0.86 14.93 19.03
CA LEU A 10 1.40 15.09 20.35
C LEU A 10 2.92 15.14 20.28
N VAL A 11 3.54 16.24 20.69
CA VAL A 11 5.00 16.29 20.92
C VAL A 11 5.24 15.96 22.38
N VAL A 12 6.02 14.92 22.64
CA VAL A 12 6.49 14.58 23.98
C VAL A 12 7.92 15.08 24.12
N SER A 13 8.15 16.00 25.06
CA SER A 13 9.46 16.61 25.31
C SER A 13 10.36 15.69 26.12
N ARG A 14 11.66 15.72 25.83
CA ARG A 14 12.70 15.11 26.67
C ARG A 14 12.88 15.88 27.98
N TYR A 15 12.61 17.18 27.98
CA TYR A 15 12.76 18.05 29.13
C TYR A 15 11.44 18.17 29.88
N ALA A 16 11.51 18.26 31.21
CA ALA A 16 10.34 18.46 32.07
C ALA A 16 9.80 19.89 32.05
N GLU A 17 10.65 20.87 31.71
CA GLU A 17 10.28 22.27 31.59
C GLU A 17 10.24 22.72 30.14
N PRO A 18 9.26 23.53 29.75
CA PRO A 18 9.18 24.04 28.40
C PRO A 18 10.32 25.05 28.14
N PRO A 19 10.82 25.17 26.91
CA PRO A 19 11.67 26.29 26.51
C PRO A 19 10.98 27.60 26.80
N ALA A 20 11.76 28.65 27.05
CA ALA A 20 11.21 29.99 27.26
C ALA A 20 10.32 30.41 26.07
N GLU A 21 9.22 31.12 26.36
CA GLU A 21 8.28 31.59 25.36
C GLU A 21 8.97 32.30 24.18
N ALA A 22 9.88 33.24 24.50
CA ALA A 22 10.61 33.98 23.48
C ALA A 22 11.45 33.06 22.57
N THR A 23 12.00 31.97 23.12
CA THR A 23 12.79 31.00 22.36
C THR A 23 11.94 30.27 21.34
N ILE A 24 10.74 29.83 21.72
CA ILE A 24 9.80 29.15 20.81
C ILE A 24 9.35 30.14 19.70
N ILE A 25 8.94 31.35 20.08
CA ILE A 25 8.50 32.37 19.13
C ILE A 25 9.61 32.70 18.12
N GLN A 26 10.83 32.94 18.61
CA GLN A 26 12.00 33.27 17.75
C GLN A 26 12.36 32.10 16.81
N ALA A 27 12.35 30.88 17.31
CA ALA A 27 12.66 29.72 16.48
C ALA A 27 11.65 29.51 15.35
N LEU A 28 10.35 29.63 15.63
CA LEU A 28 9.30 29.52 14.63
C LEU A 28 9.33 30.64 13.60
N ALA A 29 9.59 31.87 14.05
CA ALA A 29 9.77 33.03 13.19
C ALA A 29 11.02 32.90 12.29
N ALA A 30 12.15 32.45 12.84
CA ALA A 30 13.39 32.22 12.11
C ALA A 30 13.25 31.13 11.05
N ALA A 31 12.39 30.13 11.29
CA ALA A 31 12.06 29.09 10.33
C ALA A 31 11.04 29.54 9.26
N GLY A 32 10.59 30.81 9.30
CA GLY A 32 9.60 31.34 8.34
C GLY A 32 8.17 30.80 8.55
N LEU A 33 7.88 30.23 9.71
CA LEU A 33 6.61 29.56 10.00
C LEU A 33 5.53 30.49 10.56
N GLY A 34 5.84 31.79 10.65
CA GLY A 34 4.99 32.84 11.22
C GLY A 34 5.33 33.13 12.68
N ALA A 35 4.78 34.23 13.18
CA ALA A 35 4.94 34.63 14.58
C ALA A 35 3.71 34.13 15.37
N PRO A 36 3.86 33.17 16.29
CA PRO A 36 2.74 32.70 17.08
C PRO A 36 2.30 33.77 18.09
N THR A 37 0.99 33.79 18.37
CA THR A 37 0.48 34.48 19.56
C THR A 37 0.48 33.51 20.73
N TYR A 38 0.99 33.95 21.89
CA TYR A 38 0.99 33.14 23.11
C TYR A 38 -0.06 33.63 24.10
N GLN A 39 -0.74 32.72 24.73
CA GLN A 39 -1.67 32.97 25.82
C GLN A 39 -1.28 32.08 26.99
N PRO A 40 -0.82 32.65 28.14
CA PRO A 40 -0.53 31.87 29.33
C PRO A 40 -1.82 31.22 29.87
N ALA A 41 -1.69 30.11 30.58
CA ALA A 41 -2.79 29.56 31.36
C ALA A 41 -3.06 30.42 32.60
N ASP A 42 -4.32 30.43 33.06
CA ASP A 42 -4.68 31.13 34.32
C ASP A 42 -3.82 30.62 35.49
N ALA A 43 -3.37 31.52 36.35
CA ALA A 43 -2.48 31.20 37.46
C ALA A 43 -3.06 30.12 38.42
N ALA A 44 -4.36 30.07 38.60
CA ALA A 44 -5.03 29.02 39.37
C ALA A 44 -5.00 27.62 38.73
N ALA A 45 -4.96 27.57 37.38
CA ALA A 45 -4.85 26.32 36.64
C ALA A 45 -3.39 25.83 36.53
N SER A 46 -2.43 26.71 36.69
CA SER A 46 -0.97 26.46 36.58
C SER A 46 -0.38 25.73 37.79
N ALA A 47 -1.04 25.72 38.92
CA ALA A 47 -0.48 25.22 40.19
C ALA A 47 -0.71 23.69 40.41
N ALA A 48 -1.51 23.02 39.59
CA ALA A 48 -1.77 21.57 39.68
C ALA A 48 -0.63 20.74 39.02
N PRO A 49 -0.31 19.53 39.52
CA PRO A 49 0.67 18.63 38.93
C PRO A 49 0.35 18.22 37.49
N GLN A 50 -0.90 18.40 37.07
CA GLN A 50 -1.38 18.28 35.68
C GLN A 50 -1.83 19.67 35.25
N SER A 51 -0.89 20.56 34.90
CA SER A 51 -1.19 21.95 34.63
C SER A 51 -0.98 22.29 33.17
N ARG A 52 -1.95 22.99 32.60
CA ARG A 52 -1.79 23.69 31.34
C ARG A 52 -0.86 24.87 31.56
N VAL A 53 0.24 24.94 30.78
CA VAL A 53 1.23 26.02 30.88
C VAL A 53 0.79 27.20 30.04
N GLY A 54 0.30 26.96 28.84
CA GLY A 54 -0.14 28.01 27.92
C GLY A 54 -0.53 27.45 26.55
N THR A 55 -0.82 28.35 25.64
CA THR A 55 -1.22 27.99 24.27
C THR A 55 -0.58 28.95 23.27
N TYR A 56 0.06 28.38 22.24
CA TYR A 56 0.49 29.11 21.06
C TYR A 56 -0.53 28.93 19.96
N ARG A 57 -0.80 29.98 19.19
CA ARG A 57 -1.65 29.95 18.00
C ARG A 57 -0.86 30.48 16.81
N LEU A 58 -0.81 29.68 15.76
CA LEU A 58 -0.20 30.03 14.49
C LEU A 58 -1.28 30.04 13.42
N SER A 59 -1.13 30.94 12.46
CA SER A 59 -1.98 30.98 11.28
C SER A 59 -1.09 31.00 10.05
N ARG A 60 -1.33 30.09 9.12
CA ARG A 60 -0.72 30.12 7.80
C ARG A 60 -1.55 31.04 6.92
N LEU A 61 -0.98 32.18 6.57
CA LEU A 61 -1.58 33.10 5.60
C LEU A 61 -1.25 32.61 4.19
N GLY A 62 -2.25 32.34 3.38
CA GLY A 62 -2.01 32.05 1.97
C GLY A 62 -3.20 31.37 1.29
N ALA A 63 -3.67 31.92 0.26
CA ALA A 63 -4.78 31.70 -0.66
C ALA A 63 -6.09 32.40 -0.25
N PRO A 64 -6.80 33.01 -1.25
CA PRO A 64 -8.08 33.64 -1.01
C PRO A 64 -9.12 32.58 -0.61
N GLY A 65 -9.61 32.68 0.62
CA GLY A 65 -10.77 31.89 1.06
C GLY A 65 -10.57 30.91 2.23
N GLY A 66 -9.37 30.71 2.73
CA GLY A 66 -9.17 29.81 3.88
C GLY A 66 -7.71 29.77 4.34
N GLY A 67 -7.48 29.90 5.61
CA GLY A 67 -6.16 29.79 6.25
C GLY A 67 -6.10 28.56 7.14
N ALA A 68 -4.96 27.86 7.15
CA ALA A 68 -4.73 26.83 8.16
C ALA A 68 -4.40 27.46 9.50
N THR A 69 -4.90 26.91 10.58
CA THR A 69 -4.59 27.29 11.94
C THR A 69 -3.98 26.12 12.70
N LEU A 70 -2.91 26.37 13.45
CA LEU A 70 -2.30 25.40 14.34
C LEU A 70 -2.33 25.94 15.77
N ARG A 71 -2.94 25.17 16.67
CA ARG A 71 -2.95 25.45 18.09
C ARG A 71 -2.04 24.47 18.81
N LEU A 72 -1.07 24.99 19.57
CA LEU A 72 -0.17 24.21 20.41
C LEU A 72 -0.54 24.46 21.87
N SER A 73 -1.08 23.47 22.56
CA SER A 73 -1.36 23.55 23.99
C SER A 73 -0.24 22.86 24.77
N VAL A 74 0.41 23.59 25.67
CA VAL A 74 1.52 23.09 26.47
C VAL A 74 0.97 22.58 27.81
N ALA A 75 1.27 21.33 28.16
CA ALA A 75 0.80 20.70 29.38
C ALA A 75 1.94 19.95 30.10
N ARG A 76 1.91 20.00 31.46
CA ARG A 76 2.71 19.12 32.32
C ARG A 76 1.85 17.98 32.82
N HIS A 77 2.41 16.80 32.90
CA HIS A 77 1.76 15.61 33.39
C HIS A 77 2.46 15.12 34.67
N ALA A 78 1.68 14.71 35.68
CA ALA A 78 2.22 14.15 36.93
C ALA A 78 2.97 12.82 36.72
N ARG A 79 2.69 12.14 35.61
CA ARG A 79 3.36 10.90 35.15
C ARG A 79 3.68 11.06 33.68
N ALA A 80 4.49 10.14 33.14
CA ALA A 80 4.74 10.11 31.71
C ALA A 80 3.47 10.17 30.88
N ALA A 81 3.43 10.97 29.85
CA ALA A 81 2.23 11.26 29.05
C ALA A 81 1.57 9.99 28.47
N LEU A 82 2.37 8.98 28.15
CA LEU A 82 1.90 7.71 27.59
C LEU A 82 1.96 6.54 28.61
N ALA A 83 2.03 6.82 29.91
CA ALA A 83 2.15 5.79 30.96
C ALA A 83 1.01 4.77 31.03
N GLY A 84 -0.16 5.12 30.50
CA GLY A 84 -1.32 4.22 30.43
C GLY A 84 -1.36 3.29 29.22
N MET A 85 -0.42 3.44 28.30
CA MET A 85 -0.37 2.63 27.08
C MET A 85 0.24 1.26 27.38
N GLY A 86 -0.47 0.18 26.98
CA GLY A 86 0.04 -1.19 27.10
C GLY A 86 1.28 -1.43 26.26
N GLU A 87 2.15 -2.37 26.67
CA GLU A 87 3.44 -2.66 26.02
C GLU A 87 3.30 -3.00 24.53
N GLY A 88 2.27 -3.76 24.14
CA GLY A 88 2.02 -4.11 22.73
C GLY A 88 1.71 -2.89 21.88
N ALA A 89 0.80 -2.02 22.33
CA ALA A 89 0.44 -0.80 21.64
C ALA A 89 1.61 0.19 21.59
N PHE A 90 2.37 0.31 22.69
CA PHE A 90 3.58 1.14 22.72
C PHE A 90 4.64 0.62 21.76
N GLY A 91 4.86 -0.69 21.70
CA GLY A 91 5.79 -1.32 20.75
C GLY A 91 5.40 -1.08 19.29
N GLN A 92 4.11 -1.12 18.97
CA GLN A 92 3.61 -0.78 17.63
C GLN A 92 3.87 0.69 17.30
N LEU A 93 3.50 1.59 18.22
CA LEU A 93 3.68 3.04 18.06
C LEU A 93 5.16 3.41 17.83
N THR A 94 6.08 2.78 18.54
CA THR A 94 7.50 3.11 18.56
C THR A 94 8.35 2.25 17.61
N ARG A 95 7.76 1.34 16.85
CA ARG A 95 8.47 0.36 15.99
C ARG A 95 9.56 0.98 15.11
N ARG A 96 9.38 2.23 14.69
CA ARG A 96 10.27 2.94 13.76
C ARG A 96 11.09 4.04 14.42
N LEU A 97 11.11 4.09 15.75
CA LEU A 97 11.90 5.06 16.53
C LEU A 97 13.24 4.48 16.97
N GLY A 98 14.23 5.34 17.10
CA GLY A 98 15.45 5.02 17.83
C GLY A 98 15.16 4.84 19.33
N ALA A 99 16.06 4.15 20.03
CA ALA A 99 15.89 3.82 21.45
C ALA A 99 15.72 5.08 22.33
N GLU A 100 16.40 6.15 22.01
CA GLU A 100 16.37 7.42 22.76
C GLU A 100 15.01 8.12 22.62
N ASP A 101 14.46 8.20 21.40
CA ASP A 101 13.16 8.78 21.15
C ASP A 101 12.04 7.93 21.76
N ALA A 102 12.14 6.60 21.66
CA ALA A 102 11.20 5.70 22.31
C ALA A 102 11.22 5.85 23.84
N GLN A 103 12.41 6.01 24.43
CA GLN A 103 12.54 6.32 25.87
C GLN A 103 11.93 7.66 26.23
N THR A 104 12.10 8.68 25.39
CA THR A 104 11.49 10.01 25.60
C THR A 104 9.95 9.90 25.63
N LEU A 105 9.35 9.12 24.72
CA LEU A 105 7.91 8.87 24.74
C LEU A 105 7.45 8.12 26.00
N ARG A 106 8.29 7.23 26.53
CA ARG A 106 7.98 6.44 27.74
C ARG A 106 8.05 7.25 29.02
N THR A 107 8.95 8.23 29.11
CA THR A 107 9.25 8.93 30.36
C THR A 107 8.89 10.42 30.37
N GLY A 108 8.60 11.01 29.22
CA GLY A 108 8.32 12.44 29.09
C GLY A 108 7.06 12.88 29.83
N THR A 109 7.19 13.99 30.56
CA THR A 109 6.10 14.56 31.36
C THR A 109 5.63 15.92 30.84
N LEU A 110 6.28 16.48 29.86
CA LEU A 110 5.87 17.71 29.19
C LEU A 110 5.42 17.40 27.76
N THR A 111 4.25 17.92 27.39
CA THR A 111 3.71 17.73 26.04
C THR A 111 3.31 19.05 25.38
N PHE A 112 3.34 19.04 24.05
CA PHE A 112 2.69 20.05 23.20
C PHE A 112 1.61 19.32 22.39
N ASP A 113 0.35 19.56 22.73
CA ASP A 113 -0.79 19.06 21.98
C ASP A 113 -1.03 19.98 20.79
N ALA A 114 -0.72 19.52 19.60
CA ALA A 114 -0.82 20.27 18.36
C ALA A 114 -2.11 19.92 17.63
N ARG A 115 -2.99 20.90 17.40
CA ARG A 115 -4.23 20.74 16.63
C ARG A 115 -4.21 21.62 15.40
N LEU A 116 -4.11 20.98 14.24
CA LEU A 116 -4.21 21.60 12.93
C LEU A 116 -5.67 21.60 12.48
N LYS A 117 -6.14 22.75 11.99
CA LYS A 117 -7.40 22.90 11.27
C LYS A 117 -7.13 23.51 9.90
N ALA A 118 -7.64 22.89 8.85
CA ALA A 118 -7.46 23.36 7.49
C ALA A 118 -8.63 22.85 6.60
N ASP A 119 -8.88 23.56 5.51
CA ASP A 119 -9.79 23.08 4.49
C ASP A 119 -9.23 21.87 3.74
N GLU A 120 -10.08 20.93 3.34
CA GLU A 120 -9.71 19.70 2.63
C GLU A 120 -8.83 19.99 1.40
N GLU A 121 -9.13 21.04 0.65
CA GLU A 121 -8.38 21.43 -0.55
C GLU A 121 -6.94 21.89 -0.25
N GLN A 122 -6.68 22.37 0.98
CA GLN A 122 -5.38 22.89 1.40
C GLN A 122 -4.67 21.98 2.40
N ILE A 123 -5.26 20.82 2.72
CA ILE A 123 -4.79 19.98 3.82
C ILE A 123 -3.37 19.48 3.61
N ALA A 124 -3.00 19.11 2.39
CA ALA A 124 -1.68 18.58 2.06
C ALA A 124 -0.56 19.60 2.36
N GLU A 125 -0.74 20.86 1.95
CA GLU A 125 0.21 21.92 2.23
C GLU A 125 0.21 22.34 3.71
N SER A 126 -0.99 22.29 4.32
CA SER A 126 -1.14 22.62 5.74
C SER A 126 -0.50 21.59 6.64
N LEU A 127 -0.54 20.31 6.27
CA LEU A 127 0.18 19.24 6.95
C LEU A 127 1.71 19.45 6.85
N ARG A 128 2.23 19.77 5.65
CA ARG A 128 3.68 20.07 5.50
C ARG A 128 4.10 21.20 6.42
N TRP A 129 3.36 22.31 6.43
CA TRP A 129 3.63 23.43 7.32
C TRP A 129 3.55 23.01 8.80
N ALA A 130 2.55 22.23 9.20
CA ALA A 130 2.46 21.72 10.57
C ALA A 130 3.67 20.83 10.92
N MET A 131 4.13 19.97 9.99
CA MET A 131 5.33 19.15 10.20
C MET A 131 6.59 20.02 10.41
N ASP A 132 6.73 21.12 9.69
CA ASP A 132 7.85 22.07 9.92
C ASP A 132 7.79 22.72 11.30
N VAL A 133 6.58 23.05 11.77
CA VAL A 133 6.38 23.55 13.15
C VAL A 133 6.76 22.47 14.17
N LEU A 134 6.28 21.25 13.99
CA LEU A 134 6.58 20.11 14.89
C LEU A 134 8.07 19.78 14.89
N ARG A 135 8.74 19.81 13.73
CA ARG A 135 10.19 19.63 13.60
C ARG A 135 10.95 20.68 14.41
N THR A 136 10.54 21.95 14.30
CA THR A 136 11.14 23.04 15.07
C THR A 136 10.96 22.81 16.57
N LEU A 137 9.78 22.40 17.02
CA LEU A 137 9.55 22.07 18.43
C LEU A 137 10.40 20.88 18.90
N VAL A 138 10.49 19.82 18.10
CA VAL A 138 11.32 18.65 18.43
C VAL A 138 12.80 19.05 18.54
N SER A 139 13.31 19.94 17.68
CA SER A 139 14.69 20.44 17.79
C SER A 139 14.95 21.21 19.08
N LEU A 140 13.96 21.94 19.60
CA LEU A 140 14.05 22.68 20.85
C LEU A 140 13.87 21.82 22.10
N THR A 141 13.09 20.73 21.99
CA THR A 141 12.67 19.91 23.14
C THR A 141 13.41 18.58 23.23
N GLY A 142 14.21 18.22 22.21
CA GLY A 142 14.81 16.90 22.08
C GLY A 142 13.80 15.77 22.10
N GLY A 143 12.55 16.07 21.72
CA GLY A 143 11.40 15.19 21.88
C GLY A 143 11.09 14.32 20.66
N ALA A 144 9.93 13.69 20.71
CA ALA A 144 9.36 12.91 19.60
C ALA A 144 7.88 13.28 19.40
N VAL A 145 7.41 13.11 18.17
CA VAL A 145 6.01 13.35 17.78
C VAL A 145 5.25 12.04 17.73
N VAL A 146 4.06 12.01 18.30
CA VAL A 146 3.07 10.97 18.13
C VAL A 146 1.99 11.46 17.16
N ASP A 147 1.69 10.67 16.17
CA ASP A 147 0.57 10.85 15.26
C ASP A 147 -0.51 9.80 15.57
N PRO A 148 -1.58 10.18 16.27
CA PRO A 148 -2.64 9.24 16.62
C PRO A 148 -3.42 8.73 15.42
N ALA A 149 -3.54 9.55 14.36
CA ALA A 149 -4.29 9.18 13.17
C ALA A 149 -3.57 8.11 12.34
N ALA A 150 -2.23 8.20 12.26
CA ALA A 150 -1.40 7.19 11.60
C ALA A 150 -0.92 6.09 12.58
N GLN A 151 -1.26 6.16 13.86
CA GLN A 151 -0.82 5.23 14.91
C GLN A 151 0.71 5.00 14.88
N THR A 152 1.47 6.07 14.71
CA THR A 152 2.93 6.02 14.60
C THR A 152 3.57 7.17 15.38
N ALA A 153 4.88 7.09 15.59
CA ALA A 153 5.66 8.16 16.18
C ALA A 153 6.92 8.44 15.35
N TRP A 154 7.42 9.68 15.46
CA TRP A 154 8.52 10.20 14.67
C TRP A 154 9.52 10.95 15.55
N GLY A 155 10.79 10.62 15.40
CA GLY A 155 11.90 11.44 15.90
C GLY A 155 12.29 12.55 14.91
N ALA A 156 13.28 13.36 15.28
CA ALA A 156 13.74 14.52 14.52
C ALA A 156 14.18 14.18 13.08
N GLU A 157 14.89 13.07 12.90
CA GLU A 157 15.40 12.63 11.59
C GLU A 157 14.27 12.36 10.61
N ARG A 158 13.25 11.61 11.05
CA ARG A 158 12.11 11.25 10.20
C ARG A 158 11.23 12.46 9.87
N LEU A 159 11.03 13.38 10.82
CA LEU A 159 10.33 14.65 10.56
C LEU A 159 11.03 15.48 9.47
N SER A 160 12.35 15.45 9.43
CA SER A 160 13.11 16.12 8.38
C SER A 160 12.91 15.48 6.99
N ALA A 161 12.80 14.16 6.92
CA ALA A 161 12.50 13.45 5.68
C ALA A 161 11.06 13.71 5.18
N MET A 162 10.10 13.94 6.09
CA MET A 162 8.69 14.22 5.75
C MET A 162 8.46 15.58 5.09
N ALA A 163 9.34 16.54 5.33
CA ALA A 163 9.23 17.89 4.75
C ALA A 163 9.42 17.92 3.21
N THR A 164 9.90 16.84 2.60
CA THR A 164 10.31 16.78 1.19
C THR A 164 9.28 16.20 0.22
N GLY A 165 8.04 15.92 0.64
CA GLY A 165 6.95 15.79 -0.33
C GLY A 165 6.22 14.48 -0.47
N SER A 166 6.63 13.34 0.13
CA SER A 166 5.85 12.10 0.08
C SER A 166 4.78 12.05 1.17
N TYR A 167 3.54 11.76 0.78
CA TYR A 167 2.43 11.54 1.73
C TYR A 167 2.53 10.20 2.44
N ALA A 168 3.30 9.25 1.90
CA ALA A 168 3.55 7.94 2.50
C ALA A 168 4.06 8.04 3.94
N ALA A 169 4.81 9.11 4.27
CA ALA A 169 5.30 9.33 5.63
C ALA A 169 4.18 9.61 6.65
N HIS A 170 3.03 10.10 6.18
CA HIS A 170 1.84 10.37 7.00
C HIS A 170 0.92 9.15 7.15
N LEU A 171 1.26 8.04 6.53
CA LEU A 171 0.46 6.83 6.49
C LEU A 171 1.18 5.69 7.19
N SER A 172 0.45 4.77 7.75
CA SER A 172 0.97 3.48 8.20
C SER A 172 0.09 2.35 7.68
N ILE A 173 0.71 1.20 7.47
CA ILE A 173 0.02 -0.05 7.15
C ILE A 173 0.25 -0.99 8.33
N HIS A 174 -0.84 -1.45 8.91
CA HIS A 174 -0.83 -2.45 9.95
C HIS A 174 -1.10 -3.82 9.35
N ASN A 175 -0.51 -4.84 9.96
CA ASN A 175 -0.53 -6.20 9.49
C ASN A 175 -0.89 -7.09 10.68
N GLU A 176 -2.06 -7.67 10.65
CA GLU A 176 -2.61 -8.52 11.70
C GLU A 176 -2.88 -9.93 11.19
N ALA A 177 -2.94 -10.91 12.08
CA ALA A 177 -3.30 -12.27 11.70
C ALA A 177 -4.80 -12.32 11.32
N TRP A 178 -5.13 -12.91 10.17
CA TRP A 178 -6.51 -13.13 9.74
C TRP A 178 -6.91 -14.61 9.87
N GLY A 179 -5.95 -15.50 9.69
CA GLY A 179 -6.06 -16.94 9.82
C GLY A 179 -4.69 -17.55 10.08
N ALA A 180 -4.54 -18.86 9.87
CA ALA A 180 -3.25 -19.52 10.04
C ALA A 180 -2.21 -19.01 9.04
N ASP A 181 -2.60 -18.91 7.76
CA ASP A 181 -1.72 -18.62 6.63
C ASP A 181 -2.07 -17.32 5.91
N SER A 182 -2.92 -16.48 6.52
CA SER A 182 -3.33 -15.20 5.94
C SER A 182 -3.21 -14.05 6.91
N ARG A 183 -3.22 -12.84 6.36
CA ARG A 183 -3.08 -11.56 7.05
C ARG A 183 -4.22 -10.61 6.68
N TRP A 184 -4.49 -9.71 7.60
CA TRP A 184 -5.31 -8.53 7.36
C TRP A 184 -4.39 -7.31 7.38
N LEU A 185 -4.34 -6.62 6.26
CA LEU A 185 -3.62 -5.36 6.11
C LEU A 185 -4.62 -4.21 6.09
N HIS A 186 -4.31 -3.16 6.81
CA HIS A 186 -5.15 -1.97 6.81
C HIS A 186 -4.33 -0.70 7.00
N THR A 187 -4.82 0.40 6.42
CA THR A 187 -4.17 1.70 6.50
C THR A 187 -4.62 2.49 7.71
N HIS A 188 -3.76 3.40 8.16
CA HIS A 188 -4.08 4.46 9.09
C HIS A 188 -3.45 5.77 8.63
N GLY A 189 -4.19 6.88 8.77
CA GLY A 189 -3.73 8.22 8.45
C GLY A 189 -4.39 8.84 7.23
N LEU A 190 -5.12 8.09 6.40
CA LEU A 190 -5.86 8.61 5.26
C LEU A 190 -6.96 9.61 5.68
N GLN A 191 -7.54 9.42 6.86
CA GLN A 191 -8.51 10.36 7.45
C GLN A 191 -7.97 11.79 7.57
N LYS A 192 -6.63 11.98 7.70
CA LYS A 192 -6.01 13.31 7.72
C LYS A 192 -6.25 14.09 6.43
N PHE A 193 -6.44 13.38 5.34
CA PHE A 193 -6.71 13.90 4.01
C PHE A 193 -8.20 13.87 3.65
N GLY A 194 -9.07 13.53 4.61
CA GLY A 194 -10.51 13.38 4.37
C GLY A 194 -10.86 12.15 3.52
N ARG A 195 -9.99 11.12 3.51
CA ARG A 195 -10.14 9.88 2.75
C ARG A 195 -10.50 8.72 3.67
N PRO A 196 -11.23 7.71 3.15
CA PRO A 196 -11.47 6.47 3.89
C PRO A 196 -10.16 5.71 4.09
N GLU A 197 -10.04 5.01 5.21
CA GLU A 197 -8.99 4.01 5.41
C GLU A 197 -9.26 2.79 4.51
N LEU A 198 -8.20 2.09 4.13
CA LEU A 198 -8.27 0.92 3.26
C LEU A 198 -8.04 -0.36 4.06
N ASP A 199 -8.80 -1.39 3.71
CA ASP A 199 -8.66 -2.75 4.22
C ASP A 199 -8.34 -3.73 3.09
N LEU A 200 -7.43 -4.64 3.33
CA LEU A 200 -7.12 -5.77 2.46
C LEU A 200 -7.08 -7.02 3.33
N ALA A 201 -8.16 -7.80 3.31
CA ALA A 201 -8.31 -8.99 4.13
C ALA A 201 -7.90 -10.25 3.36
N ASP A 202 -7.62 -11.33 4.11
CA ASP A 202 -7.28 -12.65 3.58
C ASP A 202 -6.08 -12.65 2.62
N VAL A 203 -5.06 -11.88 2.98
CA VAL A 203 -3.81 -11.79 2.23
C VAL A 203 -2.94 -13.00 2.55
N PRO A 204 -2.59 -13.85 1.58
CA PRO A 204 -1.66 -14.93 1.81
C PRO A 204 -0.32 -14.43 2.36
N VAL A 205 0.23 -15.11 3.37
CA VAL A 205 1.51 -14.70 3.99
C VAL A 205 2.62 -14.58 2.94
N ALA A 206 2.61 -15.45 1.93
CA ALA A 206 3.59 -15.46 0.84
C ALA A 206 3.55 -14.17 -0.02
N LEU A 207 2.40 -13.51 -0.12
CA LEU A 207 2.17 -12.29 -0.92
C LEU A 207 2.06 -11.02 -0.07
N ARG A 208 2.48 -11.08 1.19
CA ARG A 208 2.38 -9.95 2.13
C ARG A 208 3.11 -8.70 1.65
N ALA A 209 4.31 -8.86 1.12
CA ALA A 209 5.13 -7.73 0.68
C ALA A 209 4.50 -7.00 -0.52
N GLU A 210 3.95 -7.75 -1.46
CA GLU A 210 3.22 -7.23 -2.61
C GLU A 210 1.95 -6.49 -2.18
N ALA A 211 1.24 -7.04 -1.20
CA ALA A 211 0.05 -6.44 -0.62
C ALA A 211 0.36 -5.12 0.11
N GLU A 212 1.44 -5.07 0.89
CA GLU A 212 1.89 -3.85 1.55
C GLU A 212 2.27 -2.77 0.53
N ALA A 213 3.01 -3.13 -0.53
CA ALA A 213 3.40 -2.21 -1.59
C ALA A 213 2.17 -1.67 -2.35
N PHE A 214 1.27 -2.56 -2.75
CA PHE A 214 0.02 -2.21 -3.42
C PHE A 214 -0.84 -1.26 -2.56
N LEU A 215 -1.06 -1.61 -1.29
CA LEU A 215 -1.86 -0.79 -0.39
C LEU A 215 -1.23 0.58 -0.15
N ALA A 216 0.11 0.65 -0.09
CA ALA A 216 0.85 1.91 0.03
C ALA A 216 0.66 2.81 -1.21
N GLU A 217 0.70 2.25 -2.40
CA GLU A 217 0.50 2.98 -3.66
C GLU A 217 -0.92 3.55 -3.75
N VAL A 218 -1.94 2.73 -3.50
CA VAL A 218 -3.34 3.20 -3.50
C VAL A 218 -3.56 4.28 -2.44
N ALA A 219 -3.00 4.10 -1.24
CA ALA A 219 -3.11 5.07 -0.16
C ALA A 219 -2.42 6.40 -0.50
N GLU A 220 -1.24 6.37 -1.12
CA GLU A 220 -0.52 7.57 -1.59
C GLU A 220 -1.36 8.34 -2.63
N ASN A 221 -1.94 7.64 -3.60
CA ASN A 221 -2.81 8.24 -4.62
C ASN A 221 -4.05 8.90 -4.01
N LEU A 222 -4.66 8.27 -2.98
CA LEU A 222 -5.78 8.86 -2.24
C LEU A 222 -5.36 10.12 -1.47
N ALA A 223 -4.21 10.09 -0.82
CA ALA A 223 -3.66 11.24 -0.09
C ALA A 223 -3.35 12.42 -1.04
N GLN A 224 -2.96 12.13 -2.29
CA GLN A 224 -2.73 13.12 -3.35
C GLN A 224 -4.02 13.71 -3.94
N GLY A 225 -5.19 13.22 -3.57
CA GLY A 225 -6.47 13.80 -3.96
C GLY A 225 -7.36 12.89 -4.81
N GLN A 226 -6.91 11.72 -5.20
CA GLN A 226 -7.78 10.74 -5.83
C GLN A 226 -8.93 10.38 -4.88
N ARG A 227 -10.08 9.99 -5.43
CA ARG A 227 -11.26 9.61 -4.67
C ARG A 227 -11.65 8.19 -5.02
N LEU A 228 -11.97 7.42 -4.01
CA LEU A 228 -12.60 6.12 -4.14
C LEU A 228 -13.95 6.14 -3.44
N ILE A 229 -14.94 5.53 -4.07
CA ILE A 229 -16.27 5.33 -3.50
C ILE A 229 -16.61 3.84 -3.47
N ALA A 230 -17.51 3.47 -2.58
CA ALA A 230 -18.01 2.10 -2.50
C ALA A 230 -18.59 1.65 -3.85
N GLY A 231 -18.22 0.45 -4.28
CA GLY A 231 -18.63 -0.14 -5.56
C GLY A 231 -17.83 0.34 -6.77
N GLN A 232 -16.82 1.20 -6.58
CA GLN A 232 -15.94 1.60 -7.67
C GLN A 232 -14.98 0.47 -8.01
N GLU A 233 -14.81 0.21 -9.29
CA GLU A 233 -13.76 -0.64 -9.83
C GLU A 233 -12.50 0.19 -10.07
N ILE A 234 -11.35 -0.36 -9.73
CA ILE A 234 -10.03 0.25 -9.95
C ILE A 234 -9.29 -0.61 -10.95
N ASP A 235 -8.87 0.01 -12.02
CA ASP A 235 -7.95 -0.61 -12.96
C ASP A 235 -6.53 -0.52 -12.38
N LEU A 236 -5.86 -1.66 -12.20
CA LEU A 236 -4.58 -1.74 -11.49
C LEU A 236 -3.38 -1.77 -12.40
N ASP A 237 -3.58 -2.14 -13.65
CA ASP A 237 -2.51 -2.26 -14.61
C ASP A 237 -3.03 -2.02 -16.04
N GLU A 238 -2.08 -1.89 -16.98
CA GLU A 238 -2.37 -1.77 -18.42
C GLU A 238 -3.09 -3.00 -19.01
N GLN A 239 -3.24 -4.08 -18.23
CA GLN A 239 -3.89 -5.33 -18.63
C GLN A 239 -5.35 -5.44 -18.15
N GLY A 240 -5.90 -4.38 -17.55
CA GLY A 240 -7.30 -4.32 -17.16
C GLY A 240 -7.65 -5.12 -15.90
N THR A 241 -6.72 -5.26 -14.98
CA THR A 241 -6.99 -5.87 -13.66
C THR A 241 -7.84 -4.92 -12.83
N VAL A 242 -9.05 -5.33 -12.51
CA VAL A 242 -10.05 -4.47 -11.85
C VAL A 242 -10.27 -4.94 -10.42
N ILE A 243 -10.21 -4.01 -9.47
CA ILE A 243 -10.54 -4.27 -8.06
C ILE A 243 -11.88 -3.67 -7.72
N ALA A 244 -12.77 -4.48 -7.15
CA ALA A 244 -13.99 -3.98 -6.54
C ALA A 244 -13.68 -3.39 -5.16
N VAL A 245 -14.16 -2.18 -4.92
CA VAL A 245 -14.07 -1.50 -3.63
C VAL A 245 -15.41 -1.59 -2.94
N SER A 246 -15.46 -2.21 -1.77
CA SER A 246 -16.69 -2.31 -0.97
C SER A 246 -16.53 -1.64 0.39
N VAL A 247 -17.60 -1.02 0.88
CA VAL A 247 -17.66 -0.55 2.27
C VAL A 247 -17.69 -1.77 3.17
N SER A 248 -16.80 -1.86 4.15
CA SER A 248 -16.86 -2.88 5.19
C SER A 248 -17.96 -2.51 6.20
N PRO A 249 -19.04 -3.29 6.31
CA PRO A 249 -20.06 -3.05 7.34
C PRO A 249 -19.72 -3.68 8.69
N ASP A 250 -18.61 -4.42 8.78
CA ASP A 250 -18.34 -5.30 9.90
C ASP A 250 -17.87 -4.50 11.12
N GLY A 251 -18.76 -4.46 12.12
CA GLY A 251 -18.65 -3.71 13.36
C GLY A 251 -17.58 -4.18 14.35
N GLU A 252 -16.57 -4.95 13.94
CA GLU A 252 -15.52 -5.41 14.82
C GLU A 252 -14.47 -4.32 15.13
N HIS A 253 -14.35 -3.31 14.29
CA HIS A 253 -13.54 -2.13 14.59
C HIS A 253 -14.44 -0.89 14.53
N GLN A 254 -14.87 -0.43 15.69
CA GLN A 254 -15.52 0.88 15.88
C GLN A 254 -14.52 2.01 15.58
N ALA A 255 -14.01 2.06 14.37
CA ALA A 255 -13.29 3.22 13.90
C ALA A 255 -14.32 4.30 13.53
N PRO A 256 -14.18 5.54 14.01
CA PRO A 256 -15.10 6.63 13.68
C PRO A 256 -15.04 7.07 12.21
N PHE A 257 -14.33 6.34 11.35
CA PHE A 257 -14.01 6.71 9.99
C PHE A 257 -14.47 5.64 9.00
N ALA A 258 -14.93 6.10 7.83
CA ALA A 258 -15.27 5.23 6.73
C ALA A 258 -14.05 4.37 6.33
N ARG A 259 -14.29 3.07 6.10
CA ARG A 259 -13.30 2.13 5.58
C ARG A 259 -13.81 1.55 4.28
N LEU A 260 -12.89 1.32 3.34
CA LEU A 260 -13.16 0.64 2.09
C LEU A 260 -12.35 -0.65 2.04
N ARG A 261 -13.02 -1.79 1.82
CA ARG A 261 -12.35 -3.05 1.60
C ARG A 261 -12.03 -3.20 0.12
N LEU A 262 -10.77 -3.41 -0.19
CA LEU A 262 -10.31 -3.78 -1.52
C LEU A 262 -10.46 -5.29 -1.66
N ALA A 263 -11.15 -5.74 -2.69
CA ALA A 263 -11.40 -7.14 -2.94
C ALA A 263 -11.30 -7.44 -4.44
N ASP A 264 -11.01 -8.69 -4.76
CA ASP A 264 -11.09 -9.19 -6.12
C ASP A 264 -12.50 -9.03 -6.69
N THR A 265 -12.59 -8.76 -7.99
CA THR A 265 -13.86 -8.85 -8.70
C THR A 265 -14.37 -10.28 -8.66
N PRO A 266 -15.62 -10.50 -8.26
CA PRO A 266 -16.19 -11.84 -8.31
C PRO A 266 -16.25 -12.32 -9.77
N GLU A 267 -15.86 -13.58 -10.00
CA GLU A 267 -16.14 -14.21 -11.31
C GLU A 267 -17.66 -14.25 -11.56
N PRO A 268 -18.10 -14.18 -12.82
CA PRO A 268 -19.52 -14.33 -13.15
C PRO A 268 -20.08 -15.62 -12.55
N GLY A 269 -20.98 -15.50 -11.56
CA GLY A 269 -21.59 -16.64 -10.85
C GLY A 269 -21.00 -16.98 -9.48
N ALA A 270 -19.91 -16.35 -9.03
CA ALA A 270 -19.37 -16.50 -7.67
C ALA A 270 -20.18 -15.68 -6.65
N ARG A 271 -20.59 -16.31 -5.56
CA ARG A 271 -21.24 -15.66 -4.43
C ARG A 271 -20.16 -15.05 -3.51
N GLN A 272 -19.90 -13.78 -3.62
CA GLN A 272 -18.92 -12.95 -2.88
C GLN A 272 -17.47 -13.11 -3.37
N GLY A 273 -16.77 -11.96 -3.51
CA GLY A 273 -15.35 -11.91 -3.83
C GLY A 273 -14.54 -12.66 -2.78
N VAL A 274 -13.80 -13.63 -3.24
CA VAL A 274 -12.84 -14.38 -2.45
C VAL A 274 -11.60 -13.52 -2.36
N GLY A 275 -11.17 -13.20 -1.18
CA GLY A 275 -9.99 -12.45 -0.75
C GLY A 275 -9.02 -11.89 -1.79
N ALA A 276 -8.12 -11.03 -1.35
CA ALA A 276 -7.14 -10.34 -2.19
C ALA A 276 -6.12 -11.26 -2.91
N GLY A 277 -6.18 -12.57 -2.70
CA GLY A 277 -5.15 -13.51 -3.17
C GLY A 277 -4.94 -13.51 -4.68
N ARG A 278 -6.01 -13.53 -5.48
CA ARG A 278 -5.91 -13.53 -6.95
C ARG A 278 -5.35 -12.22 -7.49
N LEU A 279 -5.83 -11.10 -6.93
CA LEU A 279 -5.34 -9.78 -7.28
C LEU A 279 -3.85 -9.66 -7.06
N LEU A 280 -3.40 -10.04 -5.87
CA LEU A 280 -2.00 -9.99 -5.49
C LEU A 280 -1.15 -10.93 -6.34
N ALA A 281 -1.68 -12.12 -6.68
CA ALA A 281 -1.05 -13.03 -7.61
C ALA A 281 -0.87 -12.39 -9.00
N ARG A 282 -1.89 -11.73 -9.53
CA ARG A 282 -1.80 -11.03 -10.83
C ARG A 282 -0.77 -9.90 -10.80
N THR A 283 -0.81 -9.06 -9.77
CA THR A 283 0.17 -7.96 -9.60
C THR A 283 1.60 -8.50 -9.48
N ALA A 284 1.80 -9.57 -8.70
CA ALA A 284 3.09 -10.22 -8.56
C ALA A 284 3.57 -10.84 -9.88
N LEU A 285 2.68 -11.48 -10.66
CA LEU A 285 3.03 -12.06 -11.96
C LEU A 285 3.32 -10.99 -13.03
N ALA A 286 2.64 -9.85 -12.99
CA ALA A 286 2.97 -8.70 -13.84
C ALA A 286 4.38 -8.17 -13.51
N ASP A 287 4.75 -8.08 -12.22
CA ASP A 287 6.12 -7.75 -11.82
C ASP A 287 7.14 -8.81 -12.27
N ALA A 288 6.83 -10.09 -12.10
CA ALA A 288 7.69 -11.18 -12.58
C ALA A 288 7.94 -11.09 -14.10
N ARG A 289 6.90 -10.77 -14.88
CA ARG A 289 7.05 -10.56 -16.32
C ARG A 289 7.95 -9.38 -16.65
N ARG A 290 7.77 -8.21 -16.01
CA ARG A 290 8.66 -7.05 -16.19
C ARG A 290 10.12 -7.38 -15.83
N ARG A 291 10.34 -8.19 -14.81
CA ARG A 291 11.69 -8.67 -14.43
C ARG A 291 12.31 -9.55 -15.51
N LEU A 292 11.53 -10.46 -16.10
CA LEU A 292 11.99 -11.27 -17.23
C LEU A 292 12.37 -10.40 -18.42
N ASP A 293 11.54 -9.42 -18.79
CA ASP A 293 11.82 -8.48 -19.86
C ASP A 293 13.09 -7.64 -19.62
N ALA A 294 13.40 -7.39 -18.32
CA ALA A 294 14.63 -6.72 -17.89
C ALA A 294 15.85 -7.66 -17.73
N GLY A 295 15.68 -8.96 -17.96
CA GLY A 295 16.73 -9.98 -17.80
C GLY A 295 16.97 -10.45 -16.35
N ASP A 296 16.14 -10.04 -15.38
CA ASP A 296 16.19 -10.51 -13.98
C ASP A 296 15.36 -11.79 -13.81
N GLU A 297 15.87 -12.87 -14.37
CA GLU A 297 15.21 -14.17 -14.32
C GLU A 297 15.12 -14.73 -12.89
N THR A 298 16.15 -14.49 -12.07
CA THR A 298 16.18 -14.97 -10.68
C THR A 298 15.07 -14.30 -9.85
N GLY A 299 14.96 -12.98 -9.93
CA GLY A 299 13.91 -12.24 -9.23
C GLY A 299 12.49 -12.58 -9.73
N ALA A 300 12.35 -12.89 -11.03
CA ALA A 300 11.09 -13.36 -11.59
C ALA A 300 10.70 -14.72 -11.01
N LEU A 301 11.64 -15.69 -10.96
CA LEU A 301 11.39 -17.02 -10.38
C LEU A 301 11.02 -16.94 -8.90
N GLU A 302 11.73 -16.14 -8.10
CA GLU A 302 11.38 -15.93 -6.70
C GLU A 302 9.94 -15.40 -6.54
N THR A 303 9.52 -14.50 -7.41
CA THR A 303 8.17 -13.95 -7.40
C THR A 303 7.13 -15.00 -7.79
N ILE A 304 7.40 -15.79 -8.84
CA ILE A 304 6.55 -16.90 -9.28
C ILE A 304 6.39 -17.95 -8.16
N GLU A 305 7.47 -18.31 -7.48
CA GLU A 305 7.43 -19.29 -6.38
C GLU A 305 6.60 -18.78 -5.19
N ARG A 306 6.61 -17.48 -4.89
CA ARG A 306 5.72 -16.89 -3.87
C ARG A 306 4.25 -17.01 -4.26
N VAL A 307 3.91 -16.78 -5.53
CA VAL A 307 2.54 -16.98 -6.02
C VAL A 307 2.13 -18.44 -5.90
N LEU A 308 3.00 -19.38 -6.31
CA LEU A 308 2.74 -20.81 -6.21
C LEU A 308 2.69 -21.32 -4.75
N ALA A 309 3.36 -20.66 -3.83
CA ALA A 309 3.26 -20.94 -2.40
C ALA A 309 1.89 -20.50 -1.83
N ALA A 310 1.25 -19.48 -2.42
CA ALA A 310 -0.10 -19.05 -2.04
C ALA A 310 -1.20 -19.87 -2.74
N ASP A 311 -1.02 -20.21 -4.01
CA ASP A 311 -1.89 -21.08 -4.80
C ASP A 311 -1.04 -21.95 -5.73
N SER A 312 -0.82 -23.21 -5.33
CA SER A 312 -0.01 -24.17 -6.10
C SER A 312 -0.59 -24.52 -7.47
N ASP A 313 -1.87 -24.19 -7.71
CA ASP A 313 -2.61 -24.47 -8.92
C ASP A 313 -2.86 -23.22 -9.78
N ASP A 314 -2.16 -22.10 -9.48
CA ASP A 314 -2.24 -20.89 -10.30
C ASP A 314 -1.64 -21.14 -11.68
N CYS A 315 -2.52 -21.28 -12.68
CA CYS A 315 -2.10 -21.59 -14.05
C CYS A 315 -1.30 -20.47 -14.72
N ALA A 316 -1.45 -19.21 -14.29
CA ALA A 316 -0.66 -18.12 -14.86
C ALA A 316 0.78 -18.17 -14.34
N ALA A 317 0.97 -18.49 -13.05
CA ALA A 317 2.28 -18.69 -12.44
C ALA A 317 2.98 -19.93 -13.05
N LEU A 318 2.27 -21.05 -13.17
CA LEU A 318 2.80 -22.28 -13.77
C LEU A 318 3.20 -22.06 -15.23
N ALA A 319 2.38 -21.34 -16.03
CA ALA A 319 2.68 -21.02 -17.42
C ALA A 319 3.91 -20.10 -17.54
N LEU A 320 4.06 -19.12 -16.66
CA LEU A 320 5.24 -18.25 -16.67
C LEU A 320 6.51 -19.00 -16.26
N LYS A 321 6.41 -19.92 -15.29
CA LYS A 321 7.50 -20.82 -14.93
C LYS A 321 7.90 -21.74 -16.10
N ALA A 322 6.90 -22.31 -16.80
CA ALA A 322 7.15 -23.14 -17.98
C ALA A 322 7.81 -22.36 -19.11
N HIS A 323 7.46 -21.07 -19.29
CA HIS A 323 8.13 -20.19 -20.25
C HIS A 323 9.63 -20.06 -19.93
N ILE A 324 9.99 -19.80 -18.68
CA ILE A 324 11.39 -19.75 -18.26
C ILE A 324 12.12 -21.07 -18.51
N LEU A 325 11.46 -22.21 -18.24
CA LEU A 325 12.04 -23.52 -18.52
C LEU A 325 12.29 -23.75 -20.01
N LEU A 326 11.39 -23.29 -20.89
CA LEU A 326 11.59 -23.34 -22.34
C LEU A 326 12.78 -22.49 -22.79
N GLU A 327 12.94 -21.28 -22.25
CA GLU A 327 14.12 -20.43 -22.52
C GLU A 327 15.43 -21.08 -22.04
N ARG A 328 15.38 -21.84 -20.93
CA ARG A 328 16.51 -22.62 -20.41
C ARG A 328 16.77 -23.92 -21.18
N GLN A 329 16.05 -24.19 -22.27
CA GLN A 329 16.16 -25.43 -23.04
C GLN A 329 15.79 -26.69 -22.20
N GLN A 330 14.81 -26.56 -21.29
CA GLN A 330 14.28 -27.62 -20.45
C GLN A 330 12.82 -27.96 -20.82
N PRO A 331 12.55 -28.38 -22.07
CA PRO A 331 11.17 -28.53 -22.56
C PRO A 331 10.43 -29.74 -21.93
N HIS A 332 11.13 -30.72 -21.39
CA HIS A 332 10.48 -31.83 -20.70
C HIS A 332 9.87 -31.40 -19.37
N GLU A 333 10.54 -30.54 -18.59
CA GLU A 333 10.00 -29.99 -17.36
C GLU A 333 8.82 -29.04 -17.64
N ALA A 334 8.89 -28.24 -18.71
CA ALA A 334 7.79 -27.41 -19.15
C ALA A 334 6.56 -28.26 -19.57
N LEU A 335 6.79 -29.42 -20.21
CA LEU A 335 5.72 -30.34 -20.59
C LEU A 335 5.00 -30.88 -19.34
N GLU A 336 5.75 -31.31 -18.33
CA GLU A 336 5.20 -31.79 -17.05
C GLU A 336 4.31 -30.74 -16.37
N LEU A 337 4.74 -29.47 -16.39
CA LEU A 337 3.93 -28.36 -15.85
C LEU A 337 2.64 -28.16 -16.66
N GLY A 338 2.70 -28.24 -17.99
CA GLY A 338 1.52 -28.13 -18.86
C GLY A 338 0.52 -29.26 -18.59
N GLU A 339 0.99 -30.52 -18.46
CA GLU A 339 0.17 -31.66 -18.12
C GLU A 339 -0.44 -31.54 -16.72
N LEU A 340 0.31 -31.04 -15.75
CA LEU A 340 -0.18 -30.74 -14.41
C LEU A 340 -1.32 -29.71 -14.45
N MET A 341 -1.18 -28.63 -15.23
CA MET A 341 -2.23 -27.63 -15.40
C MET A 341 -3.49 -28.23 -16.02
N GLU A 342 -3.36 -29.06 -17.08
CA GLU A 342 -4.51 -29.75 -17.69
C GLU A 342 -5.22 -30.70 -16.70
N LEU A 343 -4.47 -31.35 -15.82
CA LEU A 343 -5.03 -32.23 -14.78
C LEU A 343 -5.79 -31.45 -13.71
N ARG A 344 -5.21 -30.32 -13.22
CA ARG A 344 -5.73 -29.54 -12.09
C ARG A 344 -6.86 -28.59 -12.50
N LYS A 345 -6.74 -27.95 -13.67
CA LYS A 345 -7.68 -26.98 -14.20
C LYS A 345 -8.01 -27.31 -15.68
N PRO A 346 -8.80 -28.34 -15.96
CA PRO A 346 -9.01 -28.86 -17.32
C PRO A 346 -9.69 -27.88 -18.27
N LEU A 347 -10.28 -26.78 -17.81
CA LEU A 347 -10.88 -25.74 -18.64
C LEU A 347 -9.94 -24.56 -18.92
N ASP A 348 -8.80 -24.47 -18.26
CA ASP A 348 -7.83 -23.41 -18.49
C ASP A 348 -7.03 -23.71 -19.78
N TYR A 349 -6.99 -22.74 -20.70
CA TYR A 349 -6.32 -22.90 -22.01
C TYR A 349 -4.79 -22.90 -21.90
N ARG A 350 -4.24 -22.37 -20.79
CA ARG A 350 -2.79 -22.27 -20.58
C ARG A 350 -2.12 -23.64 -20.46
N GLY A 351 -2.83 -24.61 -19.89
CA GLY A 351 -2.34 -25.98 -19.81
C GLY A 351 -2.01 -26.55 -21.21
N PRO A 352 -2.99 -26.72 -22.10
CA PRO A 352 -2.72 -27.26 -23.44
C PRO A 352 -1.85 -26.32 -24.30
N LEU A 353 -1.86 -25.01 -24.10
CA LEU A 353 -0.92 -24.10 -24.73
C LEU A 353 0.53 -24.45 -24.33
N THR A 354 0.79 -24.60 -23.03
CA THR A 354 2.11 -24.96 -22.50
C THR A 354 2.58 -26.32 -23.00
N VAL A 355 1.68 -27.32 -23.01
CA VAL A 355 1.96 -28.64 -23.62
C VAL A 355 2.35 -28.51 -25.08
N GLY A 356 1.60 -27.71 -25.85
CA GLY A 356 1.89 -27.47 -27.28
C GLY A 356 3.26 -26.82 -27.51
N LEU A 357 3.59 -25.78 -26.74
CA LEU A 357 4.89 -25.10 -26.82
C LEU A 357 6.06 -26.05 -26.46
N ALA A 358 5.90 -26.83 -25.40
CA ALA A 358 6.91 -27.79 -24.97
C ALA A 358 7.10 -28.91 -26.02
N LEU A 359 6.02 -29.43 -26.61
CA LEU A 359 6.10 -30.44 -27.68
C LEU A 359 6.76 -29.91 -28.93
N LEU A 360 6.54 -28.63 -29.30
CA LEU A 360 7.27 -27.97 -30.38
C LEU A 360 8.76 -27.92 -30.10
N ALA A 361 9.16 -27.55 -28.90
CA ALA A 361 10.56 -27.49 -28.49
C ALA A 361 11.24 -28.87 -28.48
N ILE A 362 10.47 -29.93 -28.21
CA ILE A 362 10.94 -31.35 -28.30
C ILE A 362 10.99 -31.86 -29.76
N GLY A 363 10.35 -31.15 -30.71
CA GLY A 363 10.24 -31.55 -32.13
C GLY A 363 9.04 -32.47 -32.44
N ARG A 364 8.08 -32.61 -31.51
CA ARG A 364 6.87 -33.43 -31.66
C ARG A 364 5.70 -32.63 -32.22
N SER A 365 5.90 -32.01 -33.41
CA SER A 365 4.99 -31.01 -34.02
C SER A 365 3.57 -31.51 -34.26
N ARG A 366 3.37 -32.81 -34.59
CA ARG A 366 1.99 -33.40 -34.77
C ARG A 366 1.23 -33.44 -33.45
N GLU A 367 1.89 -33.77 -32.37
CA GLU A 367 1.26 -33.83 -31.05
C GLU A 367 1.02 -32.42 -30.52
N ALA A 368 1.91 -31.49 -30.83
CA ALA A 368 1.74 -30.09 -30.52
C ALA A 368 0.43 -29.51 -31.15
N LEU A 369 0.12 -29.86 -32.41
CA LEU A 369 -1.14 -29.43 -33.05
C LEU A 369 -2.37 -29.83 -32.22
N ASN A 370 -2.41 -31.08 -31.75
CA ASN A 370 -3.57 -31.56 -30.95
C ASN A 370 -3.70 -30.78 -29.63
N ALA A 371 -2.59 -30.43 -29.00
CA ALA A 371 -2.62 -29.63 -27.77
C ALA A 371 -3.04 -28.19 -28.05
N LEU A 372 -2.52 -27.58 -29.10
CA LEU A 372 -2.84 -26.21 -29.48
C LEU A 372 -4.27 -26.03 -29.97
N ASP A 373 -4.83 -27.08 -30.64
CA ASP A 373 -6.25 -27.10 -30.99
C ASP A 373 -7.11 -27.04 -29.72
N ARG A 374 -6.81 -27.84 -28.69
CA ARG A 374 -7.50 -27.76 -27.40
C ARG A 374 -7.34 -26.40 -26.71
N ALA A 375 -6.19 -25.76 -26.84
CA ALA A 375 -5.99 -24.43 -26.31
C ALA A 375 -6.91 -23.40 -26.97
N ILE A 376 -7.01 -23.43 -28.31
CA ILE A 376 -7.86 -22.54 -29.11
C ILE A 376 -9.36 -22.85 -28.89
N GLU A 377 -9.73 -24.11 -28.71
CA GLU A 377 -11.10 -24.48 -28.37
C GLU A 377 -11.55 -23.90 -27.02
N ARG A 378 -10.64 -23.88 -26.04
CA ARG A 378 -10.92 -23.31 -24.70
C ARG A 378 -10.91 -21.79 -24.69
N GLU A 379 -10.00 -21.17 -25.46
CA GLU A 379 -9.85 -19.71 -25.56
C GLU A 379 -9.61 -19.28 -27.02
N PRO A 380 -10.69 -18.97 -27.78
CA PRO A 380 -10.59 -18.58 -29.20
C PRO A 380 -9.86 -17.24 -29.46
N GLU A 381 -9.56 -16.50 -28.41
CA GLU A 381 -8.83 -15.22 -28.48
C GLU A 381 -7.37 -15.35 -27.99
N ALA A 382 -6.91 -16.53 -27.66
CA ALA A 382 -5.53 -16.78 -27.26
C ALA A 382 -4.57 -16.63 -28.46
N ALA A 383 -4.14 -15.40 -28.74
CA ALA A 383 -3.26 -15.10 -29.86
C ALA A 383 -1.99 -15.97 -29.88
N GLN A 384 -1.39 -16.23 -28.73
CA GLN A 384 -0.18 -17.08 -28.62
C GLN A 384 -0.43 -18.53 -29.09
N ALA A 385 -1.64 -19.06 -28.91
CA ALA A 385 -1.95 -20.41 -29.37
C ALA A 385 -1.97 -20.49 -30.90
N PHE A 386 -2.45 -19.45 -31.58
CA PHE A 386 -2.38 -19.36 -33.04
C PHE A 386 -0.92 -19.19 -33.55
N VAL A 387 -0.11 -18.38 -32.87
CA VAL A 387 1.33 -18.25 -33.21
C VAL A 387 2.01 -19.62 -33.09
N ALA A 388 1.81 -20.34 -32.00
CA ALA A 388 2.41 -21.65 -31.77
C ALA A 388 1.90 -22.67 -32.80
N ARG A 389 0.60 -22.67 -33.14
CA ARG A 389 0.04 -23.60 -34.11
C ARG A 389 0.52 -23.29 -35.53
N ALA A 390 0.69 -22.02 -35.87
CA ALA A 390 1.31 -21.64 -37.15
C ALA A 390 2.73 -22.20 -37.28
N GLU A 391 3.50 -22.17 -36.18
CA GLU A 391 4.84 -22.76 -36.17
C GLU A 391 4.81 -24.27 -36.32
N ALA A 392 3.85 -24.95 -35.68
CA ALA A 392 3.66 -26.38 -35.85
C ALA A 392 3.34 -26.74 -37.32
N TYR A 393 2.43 -26.00 -37.99
CA TYR A 393 2.14 -26.19 -39.41
C TYR A 393 3.33 -25.94 -40.28
N ARG A 394 4.12 -24.88 -40.02
CA ARG A 394 5.36 -24.58 -40.77
C ARG A 394 6.37 -25.75 -40.68
N LEU A 395 6.57 -26.30 -39.47
CA LEU A 395 7.47 -27.44 -39.26
C LEU A 395 6.98 -28.73 -39.94
N LEU A 396 5.70 -28.85 -40.20
CA LEU A 396 5.08 -29.97 -40.92
C LEU A 396 5.00 -29.71 -42.45
N GLY A 397 5.38 -28.51 -42.90
CA GLY A 397 5.37 -28.15 -44.34
C GLY A 397 4.03 -27.60 -44.85
N ASP A 398 3.06 -27.31 -43.98
CA ASP A 398 1.76 -26.72 -44.39
C ASP A 398 1.81 -25.18 -44.25
N GLU A 399 2.48 -24.53 -45.16
CA GLU A 399 2.60 -23.05 -45.15
C GLU A 399 1.25 -22.33 -45.32
N ARG A 400 0.27 -22.99 -45.96
CA ARG A 400 -1.05 -22.39 -46.15
C ARG A 400 -1.78 -22.24 -44.82
N LEU A 401 -1.81 -23.29 -43.99
CA LEU A 401 -2.42 -23.24 -42.67
C LEU A 401 -1.61 -22.35 -41.71
N ALA A 402 -0.29 -22.39 -41.78
CA ALA A 402 0.56 -21.49 -41.01
C ALA A 402 0.26 -20.00 -41.30
N ALA A 403 0.01 -19.64 -42.56
CA ALA A 403 -0.32 -18.26 -42.95
C ALA A 403 -1.71 -17.83 -42.39
N VAL A 404 -2.70 -18.74 -42.37
CA VAL A 404 -4.02 -18.46 -41.79
C VAL A 404 -3.92 -18.16 -40.30
N ASP A 405 -3.18 -18.98 -39.56
CA ASP A 405 -3.02 -18.80 -38.12
C ASP A 405 -2.22 -17.54 -37.79
N ARG A 406 -1.15 -17.22 -38.53
CA ARG A 406 -0.43 -15.95 -38.39
C ARG A 406 -1.34 -14.73 -38.62
N ALA A 407 -2.21 -14.80 -39.65
CA ALA A 407 -3.17 -13.71 -39.89
C ALA A 407 -4.18 -13.58 -38.73
N ARG A 408 -4.60 -14.69 -38.13
CA ARG A 408 -5.49 -14.68 -36.96
C ARG A 408 -4.80 -14.09 -35.74
N ALA A 409 -3.54 -14.48 -35.46
CA ALA A 409 -2.75 -13.93 -34.37
C ALA A 409 -2.55 -12.40 -34.52
N ALA A 410 -2.20 -11.94 -35.73
CA ALA A 410 -2.05 -10.51 -36.03
C ALA A 410 -3.38 -9.73 -35.82
N TYR A 411 -4.53 -10.32 -36.16
CA TYR A 411 -5.83 -9.72 -35.88
C TYR A 411 -6.12 -9.60 -34.36
N LEU A 412 -5.58 -10.51 -33.56
CA LEU A 412 -5.70 -10.51 -32.09
C LEU A 412 -4.63 -9.68 -31.38
N GLY A 413 -3.74 -9.01 -32.12
CA GLY A 413 -2.81 -8.04 -31.57
C GLY A 413 -1.38 -8.55 -31.30
N VAL A 414 -1.00 -9.72 -31.87
CA VAL A 414 0.35 -10.30 -31.76
C VAL A 414 1.05 -10.41 -33.11
#